data_13c09483f4ba6f2ee60a70580d31d07f
#
_entry.id   13c09483f4ba6f2ee60a70580d31d07f
#
_cell.length_a   1.000
_cell.length_b   1.000
_cell.length_c   1.000
_cell.angle_alpha   90.00
_cell.angle_beta   90.00
_cell.angle_gamma   90.00
#
_symmetry.space_group_name_H-M   'P 1'
#
loop_
_entity.id
_entity.type
_entity.pdbx_description
1 polymer ?
#
loop_
_entity_poly.entity_id
_entity_poly.type
_entity_poly.pdbx_seq_one_letter_code
_entity_poly.pdbx_strand_id
1 'polypeptide(L)'
;MRARVGSFLVQHLMDVATVVRSARDRDGELWEEEQPAFYSTYQYIAGKKLGVIRLNEVVGRRLDKESVRETLHPRHLPMLVPPKPWLTHDSGGYFSVKTSAMRYKDSVEQSSYLRAASENNGLEVVLAGLDVLGNTAWNINREVFDVVLQVWNSGEGLADLPPAEMSEPEPEKPPEGDIKQKGIYLQRLRQWNLNRSSNHSQRCDINYKLEIARSFLGERFYFPHNMDFRGRAYPIPPHLNHIGNDLCRGLLKFADAKPLGSIGLRWLRIHLANVWGYDKASFQEREQFVIDHMDQVRRSATDPLGTDDAAVAALLAAFLPRFPASPSDHRAHLQAARHLYVLALAPRLLV
;
A
#
# COMPACT_ATOMS: atom_id res chain seq x y z
N MET A 1 -21.16 -13.49 22.60
CA MET A 1 -21.76 -14.13 21.42
C MET A 1 -20.77 -14.26 20.27
N ARG A 2 -20.12 -13.16 19.75
CA ARG A 2 -19.15 -13.21 18.63
C ARG A 2 -17.99 -14.20 18.82
N ALA A 3 -17.36 -14.23 20.00
CA ALA A 3 -16.26 -15.16 20.28
C ALA A 3 -16.69 -16.64 20.23
N ARG A 4 -17.88 -16.96 20.71
CA ARG A 4 -18.42 -18.34 20.64
C ARG A 4 -18.73 -18.77 19.20
N VAL A 5 -19.29 -17.88 18.39
CA VAL A 5 -19.56 -18.14 16.97
C VAL A 5 -18.23 -18.29 16.22
N GLY A 6 -17.25 -17.42 16.48
CA GLY A 6 -15.92 -17.52 15.90
C GLY A 6 -15.22 -18.84 16.26
N SER A 7 -15.23 -19.24 17.53
CA SER A 7 -14.67 -20.53 17.96
C SER A 7 -15.35 -21.72 17.29
N PHE A 8 -16.68 -21.69 17.15
CA PHE A 8 -17.44 -22.74 16.48
C PHE A 8 -17.06 -22.86 14.99
N LEU A 9 -16.98 -21.72 14.29
CA LEU A 9 -16.59 -21.71 12.87
C LEU A 9 -15.16 -22.21 12.66
N VAL A 10 -14.24 -21.78 13.52
CA VAL A 10 -12.83 -22.22 13.47
C VAL A 10 -12.73 -23.73 13.74
N GLN A 11 -13.45 -24.22 14.77
CA GLN A 11 -13.46 -25.66 15.06
C GLN A 11 -13.99 -26.46 13.87
N HIS A 12 -15.09 -26.01 13.29
CA HIS A 12 -15.69 -26.69 12.13
C HIS A 12 -14.76 -26.67 10.89
N LEU A 13 -14.06 -25.56 10.67
CA LEU A 13 -13.03 -25.48 9.62
C LEU A 13 -11.90 -26.49 9.86
N MET A 14 -11.44 -26.62 11.11
CA MET A 14 -10.38 -27.56 11.47
C MET A 14 -10.81 -29.02 11.32
N ASP A 15 -12.09 -29.31 11.57
CA ASP A 15 -12.64 -30.69 11.50
C ASP A 15 -12.89 -31.12 10.05
N VAL A 16 -13.21 -30.18 9.14
CA VAL A 16 -13.64 -30.49 7.76
C VAL A 16 -12.52 -30.26 6.73
N ALA A 17 -11.62 -29.30 6.97
CA ALA A 17 -10.58 -28.98 5.99
C ALA A 17 -9.43 -29.99 6.07
N THR A 18 -9.28 -30.80 5.04
CA THR A 18 -8.23 -31.82 4.91
C THR A 18 -7.35 -31.56 3.70
N VAL A 19 -6.17 -32.15 3.67
CA VAL A 19 -5.21 -32.10 2.56
C VAL A 19 -4.58 -33.48 2.37
N VAL A 20 -4.45 -33.92 1.14
CA VAL A 20 -3.77 -35.16 0.80
C VAL A 20 -2.26 -34.91 0.76
N ARG A 21 -1.52 -35.64 1.56
CA ARG A 21 -0.06 -35.69 1.54
C ARG A 21 0.37 -36.94 0.80
N SER A 22 1.09 -36.75 -0.30
CA SER A 22 1.68 -37.85 -1.06
C SER A 22 3.16 -37.98 -0.73
N ALA A 23 3.63 -39.17 -0.46
CA ALA A 23 5.03 -39.48 -0.27
C ALA A 23 5.35 -40.81 -1.00
N ARG A 24 6.60 -41.01 -1.42
CA ARG A 24 7.07 -42.30 -1.90
C ARG A 24 7.77 -43.02 -0.77
N ASP A 25 7.45 -44.30 -0.60
CA ASP A 25 8.13 -45.13 0.36
C ASP A 25 9.53 -45.58 -0.14
N ARG A 26 10.24 -46.40 0.62
CA ARG A 26 11.57 -46.88 0.26
C ARG A 26 11.61 -47.76 -0.98
N ASP A 27 10.48 -48.35 -1.32
CA ASP A 27 10.31 -49.26 -2.46
C ASP A 27 9.79 -48.52 -3.71
N GLY A 28 9.55 -47.20 -3.59
CA GLY A 28 9.13 -46.28 -4.67
C GLY A 28 7.62 -46.26 -4.89
N GLU A 29 6.83 -46.95 -4.08
CA GLU A 29 5.37 -46.90 -4.16
C GLU A 29 4.84 -45.55 -3.64
N LEU A 30 3.80 -45.02 -4.30
CA LEU A 30 3.15 -43.77 -3.93
C LEU A 30 2.19 -44.06 -2.77
N TRP A 31 2.47 -43.42 -1.65
CA TRP A 31 1.61 -43.47 -0.47
C TRP A 31 0.91 -42.11 -0.29
N GLU A 32 -0.41 -42.17 -0.07
CA GLU A 32 -1.24 -40.99 0.11
C GLU A 32 -1.97 -41.08 1.45
N GLU A 33 -1.89 -39.99 2.21
CA GLU A 33 -2.58 -39.87 3.50
C GLU A 33 -3.35 -38.56 3.55
N GLU A 34 -4.59 -38.63 3.96
CA GLU A 34 -5.40 -37.46 4.24
C GLU A 34 -5.08 -36.95 5.64
N GLN A 35 -4.62 -35.68 5.71
CA GLN A 35 -4.24 -35.00 6.95
C GLN A 35 -5.07 -33.74 7.15
N PRO A 36 -5.29 -33.29 8.41
CA PRO A 36 -5.93 -31.99 8.65
C PRO A 36 -5.16 -30.84 8.00
N ALA A 37 -5.87 -29.93 7.33
CA ALA A 37 -5.27 -28.75 6.74
C ALA A 37 -4.80 -27.73 7.82
N PHE A 38 -5.44 -27.78 9.00
CA PHE A 38 -5.11 -26.94 10.15
C PHE A 38 -5.00 -27.78 11.39
N TYR A 39 -4.08 -27.44 12.28
CA TYR A 39 -3.94 -28.11 13.57
C TYR A 39 -3.63 -27.13 14.69
N SER A 40 -4.19 -27.41 15.88
CA SER A 40 -3.90 -26.60 17.07
C SER A 40 -2.59 -27.04 17.73
N THR A 41 -1.82 -26.06 18.14
CA THR A 41 -0.58 -26.26 18.88
C THR A 41 -0.39 -25.12 19.89
N TYR A 42 0.67 -25.18 20.65
CA TYR A 42 1.03 -24.12 21.59
C TYR A 42 2.33 -23.46 21.18
N GLN A 43 2.38 -22.14 21.34
CA GLN A 43 3.59 -21.36 21.15
C GLN A 43 3.83 -20.48 22.38
N TYR A 44 5.09 -20.37 22.78
CA TYR A 44 5.48 -19.42 23.84
C TYR A 44 5.87 -18.10 23.20
N ILE A 45 5.14 -17.05 23.53
CA ILE A 45 5.41 -15.67 23.06
C ILE A 45 5.55 -14.80 24.31
N ALA A 46 6.70 -14.15 24.46
CA ALA A 46 7.01 -13.31 25.61
C ALA A 46 6.75 -14.03 26.97
N GLY A 47 7.14 -15.31 27.08
CA GLY A 47 6.97 -16.11 28.29
C GLY A 47 5.57 -16.65 28.57
N LYS A 48 4.58 -16.33 27.72
CA LYS A 48 3.20 -16.82 27.85
C LYS A 48 2.93 -17.95 26.86
N LYS A 49 2.30 -19.02 27.35
CA LYS A 49 1.83 -20.14 26.54
C LYS A 49 0.53 -19.73 25.85
N LEU A 50 0.56 -19.64 24.52
CA LEU A 50 -0.60 -19.30 23.70
C LEU A 50 -0.97 -20.48 22.83
N GLY A 51 -2.28 -20.78 22.73
CA GLY A 51 -2.82 -21.70 21.73
C GLY A 51 -2.77 -20.99 20.36
N VAL A 52 -2.21 -21.67 19.37
CA VAL A 52 -2.13 -21.17 17.99
C VAL A 52 -2.63 -22.24 17.04
N ILE A 53 -3.25 -21.80 15.94
CA ILE A 53 -3.62 -22.68 14.84
C ILE A 53 -2.50 -22.58 13.81
N ARG A 54 -1.95 -23.72 13.41
CA ARG A 54 -0.96 -23.82 12.35
C ARG A 54 -1.54 -24.42 11.10
N LEU A 55 -1.05 -23.97 9.98
CA LEU A 55 -1.35 -24.51 8.66
C LEU A 55 -0.48 -25.74 8.42
N ASN A 56 -1.04 -26.78 7.79
CA ASN A 56 -0.27 -27.91 7.31
C ASN A 56 0.75 -27.46 6.25
N GLU A 57 1.92 -28.02 6.31
CA GLU A 57 3.05 -27.63 5.43
C GLU A 57 2.71 -27.81 3.93
N VAL A 58 1.95 -28.83 3.59
CA VAL A 58 1.50 -29.07 2.20
C VAL A 58 0.61 -27.94 1.71
N VAL A 59 -0.31 -27.46 2.55
CA VAL A 59 -1.16 -26.30 2.24
C VAL A 59 -0.34 -25.02 2.17
N GLY A 60 0.60 -24.83 3.10
CA GLY A 60 1.52 -23.70 3.06
C GLY A 60 2.30 -23.61 1.76
N ARG A 61 2.93 -24.71 1.34
CA ARG A 61 3.67 -24.80 0.08
C ARG A 61 2.79 -24.55 -1.16
N ARG A 62 1.52 -24.94 -1.12
CA ARG A 62 0.56 -24.68 -2.19
C ARG A 62 0.20 -23.21 -2.26
N LEU A 63 -0.10 -22.57 -1.13
CA LEU A 63 -0.39 -21.15 -1.05
C LEU A 63 0.80 -20.28 -1.48
N ASP A 64 2.04 -20.69 -1.17
CA ASP A 64 3.25 -20.00 -1.61
C ASP A 64 3.47 -20.04 -3.14
N LYS A 65 2.87 -21.02 -3.83
CA LYS A 65 2.94 -21.15 -5.30
C LYS A 65 1.77 -20.47 -6.02
N GLU A 66 0.66 -20.25 -5.33
CA GLU A 66 -0.51 -19.57 -5.91
C GLU A 66 -0.25 -18.06 -6.00
N SER A 67 -0.73 -17.45 -7.09
CA SER A 67 -0.59 -16.01 -7.24
C SER A 67 -1.43 -15.30 -6.19
N VAL A 68 -0.90 -14.20 -5.65
CA VAL A 68 -1.60 -13.35 -4.67
C VAL A 68 -2.98 -12.90 -5.20
N ARG A 69 -3.12 -12.78 -6.52
CA ARG A 69 -4.37 -12.42 -7.19
C ARG A 69 -5.50 -13.43 -6.94
N GLU A 70 -5.17 -14.71 -6.83
CA GLU A 70 -6.16 -15.79 -6.63
C GLU A 70 -6.52 -16.01 -5.17
N THR A 71 -5.61 -15.66 -4.25
CA THR A 71 -5.75 -15.99 -2.83
C THR A 71 -6.31 -14.88 -1.95
N LEU A 72 -6.20 -13.63 -2.36
CA LEU A 72 -6.57 -12.50 -1.50
C LEU A 72 -7.52 -11.53 -2.22
N HIS A 73 -8.74 -11.43 -1.71
CA HIS A 73 -9.69 -10.40 -2.10
C HIS A 73 -9.70 -9.28 -1.06
N PRO A 74 -9.17 -8.09 -1.35
CA PRO A 74 -9.21 -6.98 -0.42
C PRO A 74 -10.67 -6.59 -0.14
N ARG A 75 -11.03 -6.53 1.14
CA ARG A 75 -12.40 -6.21 1.58
C ARG A 75 -12.83 -4.79 1.21
N HIS A 76 -11.86 -3.87 1.13
CA HIS A 76 -12.10 -2.45 0.92
C HIS A 76 -11.26 -2.00 -0.27
N LEU A 77 -11.88 -1.93 -1.42
CA LEU A 77 -11.31 -1.35 -2.64
C LEU A 77 -11.75 0.12 -2.79
N PRO A 78 -11.05 0.93 -3.59
CA PRO A 78 -11.61 2.19 -4.06
C PRO A 78 -12.98 1.96 -4.73
N MET A 79 -13.84 2.96 -4.71
CA MET A 79 -15.20 2.84 -5.23
C MET A 79 -15.29 3.47 -6.62
N LEU A 80 -15.97 2.80 -7.55
CA LEU A 80 -16.24 3.34 -8.90
C LEU A 80 -17.32 4.43 -8.93
N VAL A 81 -18.03 4.59 -7.82
CA VAL A 81 -19.06 5.63 -7.63
C VAL A 81 -18.76 6.43 -6.37
N PRO A 82 -19.23 7.66 -6.24
CA PRO A 82 -19.07 8.44 -5.03
C PRO A 82 -19.55 7.66 -3.80
N PRO A 83 -18.84 7.71 -2.67
CA PRO A 83 -19.25 7.06 -1.44
C PRO A 83 -20.63 7.53 -0.97
N LYS A 84 -21.34 6.68 -0.26
CA LYS A 84 -22.56 7.06 0.43
C LYS A 84 -22.23 8.14 1.47
N PRO A 85 -22.94 9.28 1.49
CA PRO A 85 -22.72 10.32 2.49
C PRO A 85 -22.83 9.80 3.91
N TRP A 86 -22.00 10.32 4.80
CA TRP A 86 -22.06 10.01 6.21
C TRP A 86 -23.25 10.72 6.87
N LEU A 87 -24.26 9.97 7.27
CA LEU A 87 -25.43 10.50 7.99
C LEU A 87 -25.26 10.39 9.51
N THR A 88 -24.61 9.33 9.95
CA THR A 88 -24.28 9.07 11.36
C THR A 88 -22.87 8.48 11.45
N HIS A 89 -22.37 8.28 12.67
CA HIS A 89 -21.06 7.69 12.88
C HIS A 89 -20.89 6.26 12.29
N ASP A 90 -21.97 5.56 11.96
CA ASP A 90 -21.97 4.19 11.46
C ASP A 90 -22.78 3.99 10.16
N SER A 91 -23.21 5.08 9.53
CA SER A 91 -24.00 5.07 8.28
C SER A 91 -23.40 5.99 7.24
N GLY A 92 -22.64 5.44 6.31
CA GLY A 92 -21.95 6.12 5.22
C GLY A 92 -20.81 5.29 4.63
N GLY A 93 -20.07 5.87 3.71
CA GLY A 93 -18.92 5.23 3.05
C GLY A 93 -19.35 4.20 2.02
N TYR A 94 -19.09 2.91 2.25
CA TYR A 94 -19.47 1.83 1.33
C TYR A 94 -20.97 1.55 1.32
N PHE A 95 -21.49 1.10 0.16
CA PHE A 95 -22.91 0.71 0.03
C PHE A 95 -23.20 -0.68 0.61
N SER A 96 -22.30 -1.63 0.41
CA SER A 96 -22.48 -3.05 0.74
C SER A 96 -21.81 -3.50 2.03
N VAL A 97 -20.86 -2.71 2.53
CA VAL A 97 -20.07 -3.04 3.73
C VAL A 97 -20.30 -1.97 4.79
N LYS A 98 -20.71 -2.38 5.98
CA LYS A 98 -20.86 -1.45 7.10
C LYS A 98 -19.48 -1.01 7.60
N THR A 99 -19.23 0.29 7.58
CA THR A 99 -18.03 0.95 8.09
C THR A 99 -18.40 2.00 9.11
N SER A 100 -17.43 2.44 9.91
CA SER A 100 -17.62 3.53 10.88
C SER A 100 -16.86 4.77 10.43
N ALA A 101 -17.48 5.95 10.59
CA ALA A 101 -16.84 7.24 10.37
C ALA A 101 -15.65 7.48 11.30
N MET A 102 -15.65 6.84 12.48
CA MET A 102 -14.56 6.95 13.45
C MET A 102 -13.85 5.60 13.60
N ARG A 103 -12.53 5.62 13.61
CA ARG A 103 -11.69 4.44 13.91
C ARG A 103 -11.62 4.22 15.40
N TYR A 104 -12.18 3.13 15.88
CA TYR A 104 -12.07 2.72 17.27
C TYR A 104 -11.90 1.20 17.35
N LYS A 105 -11.19 0.76 18.38
CA LYS A 105 -11.10 -0.65 18.71
C LYS A 105 -12.25 -0.96 19.64
N ASP A 106 -12.96 -2.03 19.44
CA ASP A 106 -14.12 -2.58 20.18
C ASP A 106 -14.27 -2.08 21.66
N SER A 107 -14.25 -0.77 21.86
CA SER A 107 -14.45 -0.10 23.13
C SER A 107 -15.91 0.32 23.26
N VAL A 108 -16.58 -0.21 24.27
CA VAL A 108 -17.99 0.12 24.58
C VAL A 108 -18.13 1.61 24.89
N GLU A 109 -17.18 2.20 25.59
CA GLU A 109 -17.17 3.61 25.98
C GLU A 109 -17.09 4.52 24.74
N GLN A 110 -16.16 4.23 23.82
CA GLN A 110 -16.02 5.00 22.58
C GLN A 110 -17.27 4.88 21.69
N SER A 111 -17.87 3.70 21.62
CA SER A 111 -19.12 3.49 20.88
C SER A 111 -20.28 4.28 21.47
N SER A 112 -20.40 4.30 22.81
CA SER A 112 -21.45 5.06 23.49
C SER A 112 -21.26 6.56 23.33
N TYR A 113 -20.03 7.07 23.42
CA TYR A 113 -19.68 8.46 23.16
C TYR A 113 -20.07 8.90 21.73
N LEU A 114 -19.66 8.10 20.72
CA LEU A 114 -20.00 8.41 19.33
C LEU A 114 -21.48 8.40 19.04
N ARG A 115 -22.23 7.50 19.68
CA ARG A 115 -23.68 7.46 19.57
C ARG A 115 -24.29 8.74 20.14
N ALA A 116 -23.93 9.13 21.36
CA ALA A 116 -24.40 10.34 21.99
C ALA A 116 -24.04 11.59 21.18
N ALA A 117 -22.81 11.69 20.66
CA ALA A 117 -22.42 12.80 19.82
C ALA A 117 -23.20 12.85 18.48
N SER A 118 -23.53 11.70 17.91
CA SER A 118 -24.37 11.61 16.71
C SER A 118 -25.83 12.02 16.98
N GLU A 119 -26.39 11.56 18.08
CA GLU A 119 -27.76 11.90 18.49
C GLU A 119 -27.94 13.38 18.81
N ASN A 120 -26.90 14.05 19.30
CA ASN A 120 -26.88 15.48 19.60
C ASN A 120 -26.41 16.36 18.40
N ASN A 121 -26.34 15.81 17.19
CA ASN A 121 -25.88 16.51 15.98
C ASN A 121 -24.47 17.13 16.09
N GLY A 122 -23.63 16.64 17.01
CA GLY A 122 -22.28 17.15 17.23
C GLY A 122 -21.24 16.70 16.17
N LEU A 123 -21.63 15.87 15.20
CA LEU A 123 -20.74 15.32 14.19
C LEU A 123 -20.94 15.90 12.77
N GLU A 124 -21.89 16.79 12.55
CA GLU A 124 -22.25 17.26 11.19
C GLU A 124 -21.07 17.81 10.40
N VAL A 125 -20.29 18.72 10.99
CA VAL A 125 -19.13 19.33 10.31
C VAL A 125 -18.05 18.30 10.00
N VAL A 126 -17.84 17.36 10.92
CA VAL A 126 -16.86 16.27 10.76
C VAL A 126 -17.27 15.34 9.63
N LEU A 127 -18.54 14.92 9.61
CA LEU A 127 -19.08 14.02 8.59
C LEU A 127 -19.07 14.70 7.21
N ALA A 128 -19.45 15.98 7.13
CA ALA A 128 -19.37 16.78 5.92
C ALA A 128 -17.90 16.88 5.39
N GLY A 129 -16.92 17.03 6.28
CA GLY A 129 -15.50 17.01 5.91
C GLY A 129 -15.07 15.68 5.31
N LEU A 130 -15.50 14.56 5.88
CA LEU A 130 -15.23 13.22 5.34
C LEU A 130 -15.91 13.01 3.97
N ASP A 131 -17.10 13.56 3.77
CA ASP A 131 -17.83 13.49 2.50
C ASP A 131 -17.13 14.31 1.41
N VAL A 132 -16.59 15.48 1.71
CA VAL A 132 -15.78 16.27 0.76
C VAL A 132 -14.57 15.48 0.29
N LEU A 133 -13.84 14.82 1.21
CA LEU A 133 -12.72 13.97 0.87
C LEU A 133 -13.17 12.74 0.05
N GLY A 134 -14.28 12.11 0.47
CA GLY A 134 -14.85 10.95 -0.21
C GLY A 134 -15.30 11.23 -1.63
N ASN A 135 -15.88 12.40 -1.87
CA ASN A 135 -16.38 12.82 -3.18
C ASN A 135 -15.27 13.32 -4.13
N THR A 136 -14.03 13.39 -3.66
CA THR A 136 -12.89 13.72 -4.53
C THR A 136 -12.59 12.56 -5.47
N ALA A 137 -12.71 12.82 -6.77
CA ALA A 137 -12.50 11.81 -7.80
C ALA A 137 -11.01 11.65 -8.15
N TRP A 138 -10.58 10.41 -8.33
CA TRP A 138 -9.22 10.00 -8.63
C TRP A 138 -9.15 9.17 -9.92
N ASN A 139 -7.97 9.17 -10.54
CA ASN A 139 -7.60 8.26 -11.64
C ASN A 139 -6.22 7.66 -11.38
N ILE A 140 -5.92 6.53 -12.02
CA ILE A 140 -4.55 6.01 -12.06
C ILE A 140 -3.71 6.86 -13.02
N ASN A 141 -2.50 7.19 -12.57
CA ASN A 141 -1.49 7.81 -13.41
C ASN A 141 -0.85 6.74 -14.31
N ARG A 142 -1.36 6.64 -15.54
CA ARG A 142 -0.95 5.60 -16.48
C ARG A 142 0.54 5.69 -16.82
N GLU A 143 1.07 6.89 -17.01
CA GLU A 143 2.49 7.08 -17.38
C GLU A 143 3.42 6.51 -16.29
N VAL A 144 3.13 6.80 -15.02
CA VAL A 144 3.86 6.22 -13.89
C VAL A 144 3.62 4.73 -13.76
N PHE A 145 2.39 4.27 -13.94
CA PHE A 145 2.06 2.85 -13.88
C PHE A 145 2.86 2.04 -14.89
N ASP A 146 2.95 2.52 -16.14
CA ASP A 146 3.67 1.84 -17.22
C ASP A 146 5.18 1.73 -16.90
N VAL A 147 5.81 2.79 -16.36
CA VAL A 147 7.22 2.78 -15.92
C VAL A 147 7.43 1.80 -14.76
N VAL A 148 6.57 1.87 -13.73
CA VAL A 148 6.66 0.97 -12.58
C VAL A 148 6.49 -0.49 -13.01
N LEU A 149 5.58 -0.76 -13.94
CA LEU A 149 5.36 -2.10 -14.48
C LEU A 149 6.57 -2.61 -15.27
N GLN A 150 7.25 -1.75 -16.01
CA GLN A 150 8.48 -2.10 -16.72
C GLN A 150 9.58 -2.52 -15.74
N VAL A 151 9.83 -1.73 -14.67
CA VAL A 151 10.79 -2.07 -13.61
C VAL A 151 10.36 -3.34 -12.87
N TRP A 152 9.08 -3.49 -12.57
CA TRP A 152 8.57 -4.69 -11.89
C TRP A 152 8.80 -5.97 -12.70
N ASN A 153 8.59 -5.90 -14.02
CA ASN A 153 8.76 -7.03 -14.93
C ASN A 153 10.23 -7.36 -15.22
N SER A 154 11.15 -6.37 -15.14
CA SER A 154 12.60 -6.66 -15.26
C SER A 154 13.11 -7.47 -14.07
N GLY A 155 12.44 -7.40 -12.93
CA GLY A 155 12.88 -8.06 -11.69
C GLY A 155 14.04 -7.37 -10.99
N GLU A 156 14.54 -6.27 -11.52
CA GLU A 156 15.57 -5.45 -10.90
C GLU A 156 14.98 -4.62 -9.75
N GLY A 157 15.73 -4.50 -8.66
CA GLY A 157 15.37 -3.60 -7.56
C GLY A 157 15.66 -2.16 -7.96
N LEU A 158 14.64 -1.29 -7.88
CA LEU A 158 14.80 0.14 -8.15
C LEU A 158 13.96 0.97 -7.19
N ALA A 159 14.56 1.95 -6.55
CA ALA A 159 13.91 2.74 -5.51
C ALA A 159 13.28 1.84 -4.42
N ASP A 160 11.98 2.03 -4.13
CA ASP A 160 11.25 1.21 -3.17
C ASP A 160 10.72 -0.13 -3.76
N LEU A 161 11.05 -0.44 -5.03
CA LEU A 161 10.66 -1.71 -5.65
C LEU A 161 11.70 -2.79 -5.31
N PRO A 162 11.35 -3.84 -4.55
CA PRO A 162 12.28 -4.89 -4.20
C PRO A 162 12.60 -5.78 -5.40
N PRO A 163 13.84 -6.28 -5.52
CA PRO A 163 14.25 -7.18 -6.61
C PRO A 163 13.46 -8.49 -6.57
N ALA A 164 13.36 -9.15 -7.73
CA ALA A 164 12.72 -10.46 -7.84
C ALA A 164 13.53 -11.52 -7.07
N GLU A 165 14.84 -11.45 -7.17
CA GLU A 165 15.78 -12.33 -6.49
C GLU A 165 16.68 -11.52 -5.56
N MET A 166 17.04 -12.10 -4.44
CA MET A 166 17.99 -11.47 -3.53
C MET A 166 19.39 -11.52 -4.12
N SER A 167 20.11 -10.41 -4.08
CA SER A 167 21.50 -10.32 -4.51
C SER A 167 22.47 -11.08 -3.60
N GLU A 168 22.12 -11.29 -2.33
CA GLU A 168 22.93 -12.01 -1.37
C GLU A 168 22.64 -13.52 -1.44
N PRO A 169 23.65 -14.37 -1.73
CA PRO A 169 23.48 -15.82 -1.71
C PRO A 169 23.26 -16.33 -0.28
N GLU A 170 22.67 -17.51 -0.17
CA GLU A 170 22.52 -18.17 1.12
C GLU A 170 23.91 -18.41 1.75
N PRO A 171 24.10 -18.13 3.05
CA PRO A 171 25.37 -18.35 3.73
C PRO A 171 25.81 -19.82 3.65
N GLU A 172 27.07 -20.05 3.31
CA GLU A 172 27.64 -21.39 3.22
C GLU A 172 27.79 -22.03 4.61
N LYS A 173 27.45 -23.32 4.69
CA LYS A 173 27.54 -24.09 5.92
C LYS A 173 29.03 -24.32 6.25
N PRO A 174 29.53 -23.97 7.45
CA PRO A 174 30.90 -24.19 7.83
C PRO A 174 31.23 -25.69 8.00
N PRO A 175 32.52 -26.07 7.90
CA PRO A 175 32.96 -27.44 8.16
C PRO A 175 32.62 -27.90 9.59
N GLU A 176 32.44 -29.20 9.75
CA GLU A 176 32.10 -29.77 11.07
C GLU A 176 33.28 -29.61 12.04
N GLY A 177 32.98 -29.14 13.27
CA GLY A 177 33.93 -29.07 14.39
C GLY A 177 34.20 -27.67 14.91
N ASP A 178 33.98 -26.60 14.14
CA ASP A 178 34.21 -25.22 14.61
C ASP A 178 32.94 -24.59 15.20
N ILE A 179 32.84 -24.60 16.54
CA ILE A 179 31.68 -24.07 17.28
C ILE A 179 31.52 -22.55 17.06
N LYS A 180 32.62 -21.80 16.91
CA LYS A 180 32.57 -20.33 16.70
C LYS A 180 32.03 -20.00 15.30
N GLN A 181 32.53 -20.66 14.28
CA GLN A 181 32.04 -20.48 12.91
C GLN A 181 30.59 -20.91 12.75
N LYS A 182 30.20 -22.00 13.45
CA LYS A 182 28.80 -22.43 13.49
C LYS A 182 27.87 -21.37 14.10
N GLY A 183 28.29 -20.67 15.16
CA GLY A 183 27.53 -19.58 15.75
C GLY A 183 27.33 -18.40 14.79
N ILE A 184 28.40 -17.97 14.10
CA ILE A 184 28.38 -16.91 13.10
C ILE A 184 27.49 -17.29 11.91
N TYR A 185 27.62 -18.52 11.43
CA TYR A 185 26.78 -19.05 10.35
C TYR A 185 25.29 -19.01 10.71
N LEU A 186 24.90 -19.49 11.89
CA LEU A 186 23.50 -19.47 12.33
C LEU A 186 22.95 -18.04 12.43
N GLN A 187 23.76 -17.10 12.88
CA GLN A 187 23.36 -15.68 12.92
C GLN A 187 23.16 -15.12 11.50
N ARG A 188 24.10 -15.38 10.59
CA ARG A 188 23.99 -14.95 9.18
C ARG A 188 22.81 -15.59 8.47
N LEU A 189 22.60 -16.90 8.66
CA LEU A 189 21.47 -17.63 8.11
C LEU A 189 20.13 -17.08 8.62
N ARG A 190 20.07 -16.76 9.91
CA ARG A 190 18.86 -16.11 10.48
C ARG A 190 18.59 -14.76 9.85
N GLN A 191 19.62 -13.92 9.68
CA GLN A 191 19.49 -12.61 9.04
C GLN A 191 19.07 -12.75 7.57
N TRP A 192 19.70 -13.66 6.85
CA TRP A 192 19.35 -13.94 5.45
C TRP A 192 17.89 -14.40 5.29
N ASN A 193 17.43 -15.31 6.16
CA ASN A 193 16.02 -15.75 6.17
C ASN A 193 15.05 -14.60 6.49
N LEU A 194 15.42 -13.70 7.40
CA LEU A 194 14.62 -12.50 7.70
C LEU A 194 14.55 -11.57 6.48
N ASN A 195 15.68 -11.30 5.83
CA ASN A 195 15.75 -10.47 4.64
C ASN A 195 14.92 -11.07 3.49
N ARG A 196 15.04 -12.39 3.26
CA ARG A 196 14.25 -13.11 2.26
C ARG A 196 12.75 -13.02 2.54
N SER A 197 12.33 -13.24 3.77
CA SER A 197 10.92 -13.13 4.18
C SER A 197 10.40 -11.69 4.04
N SER A 198 11.23 -10.70 4.40
CA SER A 198 10.90 -9.28 4.24
C SER A 198 10.73 -8.90 2.77
N ASN A 199 11.68 -9.31 1.91
CA ASN A 199 11.61 -9.06 0.47
C ASN A 199 10.35 -9.69 -0.15
N HIS A 200 10.06 -10.94 0.20
CA HIS A 200 8.83 -11.61 -0.25
C HIS A 200 7.56 -10.85 0.17
N SER A 201 7.47 -10.44 1.44
CA SER A 201 6.32 -9.67 1.95
C SER A 201 6.16 -8.32 1.23
N GLN A 202 7.28 -7.62 0.98
CA GLN A 202 7.27 -6.36 0.23
C GLN A 202 6.81 -6.58 -1.22
N ARG A 203 7.29 -7.63 -1.88
CA ARG A 203 6.84 -7.98 -3.24
C ARG A 203 5.35 -8.29 -3.28
N CYS A 204 4.82 -9.02 -2.32
CA CYS A 204 3.39 -9.28 -2.21
C CYS A 204 2.58 -7.98 -2.07
N ASP A 205 3.01 -7.07 -1.18
CA ASP A 205 2.33 -5.78 -0.97
C ASP A 205 2.33 -4.90 -2.24
N ILE A 206 3.47 -4.84 -2.94
CA ILE A 206 3.58 -4.10 -4.21
C ILE A 206 2.72 -4.72 -5.31
N ASN A 207 2.77 -6.05 -5.45
CA ASN A 207 1.93 -6.75 -6.42
C ASN A 207 0.44 -6.44 -6.22
N TYR A 208 -0.01 -6.41 -4.96
CA TYR A 208 -1.36 -5.97 -4.61
C TYR A 208 -1.68 -4.57 -5.10
N LYS A 209 -0.80 -3.63 -4.83
CA LYS A 209 -0.97 -2.23 -5.24
C LYS A 209 -1.06 -2.11 -6.75
N LEU A 210 -0.20 -2.84 -7.47
CA LEU A 210 -0.18 -2.84 -8.94
C LEU A 210 -1.42 -3.51 -9.54
N GLU A 211 -1.91 -4.61 -8.97
CA GLU A 211 -3.13 -5.27 -9.45
C GLU A 211 -4.37 -4.41 -9.20
N ILE A 212 -4.46 -3.75 -8.04
CA ILE A 212 -5.53 -2.77 -7.79
C ILE A 212 -5.43 -1.62 -8.80
N ALA A 213 -4.23 -1.02 -8.96
CA ALA A 213 -4.04 0.07 -9.92
C ALA A 213 -4.42 -0.35 -11.35
N ARG A 214 -4.04 -1.56 -11.77
CA ARG A 214 -4.41 -2.13 -13.08
C ARG A 214 -5.92 -2.24 -13.26
N SER A 215 -6.63 -2.68 -12.23
CA SER A 215 -8.09 -2.83 -12.27
C SER A 215 -8.84 -1.50 -12.39
N PHE A 216 -8.20 -0.40 -11.99
CA PHE A 216 -8.76 0.95 -12.06
C PHE A 216 -8.17 1.81 -13.18
N LEU A 217 -7.37 1.22 -14.09
CA LEU A 217 -6.82 1.95 -15.25
C LEU A 217 -7.94 2.48 -16.15
N GLY A 218 -7.93 3.80 -16.38
CA GLY A 218 -8.94 4.47 -17.20
C GLY A 218 -10.24 4.79 -16.46
N GLU A 219 -10.44 4.25 -15.27
CA GLU A 219 -11.64 4.46 -14.49
C GLU A 219 -11.50 5.69 -13.56
N ARG A 220 -12.64 6.31 -13.27
CA ARG A 220 -12.79 7.31 -12.22
C ARG A 220 -13.22 6.60 -10.95
N PHE A 221 -12.51 6.85 -9.86
CA PHE A 221 -12.80 6.17 -8.59
C PHE A 221 -12.65 7.11 -7.39
N TYR A 222 -13.12 6.64 -6.24
CA TYR A 222 -13.26 7.43 -5.03
C TYR A 222 -12.76 6.65 -3.82
N PHE A 223 -12.28 7.40 -2.81
CA PHE A 223 -11.88 6.82 -1.53
C PHE A 223 -12.86 7.25 -0.44
N PRO A 224 -13.68 6.35 0.09
CA PRO A 224 -14.41 6.65 1.32
C PRO A 224 -13.41 6.87 2.46
N HIS A 225 -13.68 7.86 3.30
CA HIS A 225 -12.82 8.26 4.40
C HIS A 225 -13.45 8.01 5.75
N ASN A 226 -12.64 7.77 6.74
CA ASN A 226 -12.97 7.79 8.15
C ASN A 226 -11.92 8.59 8.93
N MET A 227 -12.11 8.76 10.23
CA MET A 227 -11.25 9.60 11.06
C MET A 227 -10.88 8.88 12.35
N ASP A 228 -9.76 9.26 12.96
CA ASP A 228 -9.41 8.85 14.32
C ASP A 228 -9.85 9.92 15.35
N PHE A 229 -9.80 9.58 16.64
CA PHE A 229 -10.16 10.50 17.73
C PHE A 229 -9.21 11.70 17.90
N ARG A 230 -8.09 11.73 17.17
CA ARG A 230 -7.17 12.88 17.12
C ARG A 230 -7.56 13.89 16.03
N GLY A 231 -8.64 13.63 15.28
CA GLY A 231 -9.11 14.47 14.19
C GLY A 231 -8.40 14.24 12.84
N ARG A 232 -7.69 13.13 12.67
CA ARG A 232 -7.01 12.79 11.41
C ARG A 232 -7.91 11.95 10.52
N ALA A 233 -8.12 12.40 9.29
CA ALA A 233 -8.86 11.65 8.28
C ALA A 233 -7.97 10.64 7.54
N TYR A 234 -8.54 9.48 7.21
CA TYR A 234 -7.85 8.40 6.52
C TYR A 234 -8.77 7.79 5.45
N PRO A 235 -8.25 7.47 4.26
CA PRO A 235 -8.97 6.63 3.32
C PRO A 235 -9.18 5.23 3.92
N ILE A 236 -10.33 4.65 3.67
CA ILE A 236 -10.66 3.30 4.19
C ILE A 236 -9.91 2.21 3.41
N PRO A 237 -9.76 2.27 2.07
CA PRO A 237 -8.96 1.31 1.31
C PRO A 237 -7.51 1.24 1.80
N PRO A 238 -6.98 0.06 2.22
CA PRO A 238 -5.69 -0.01 2.91
C PRO A 238 -4.49 -0.05 1.96
N HIS A 239 -4.62 -0.65 0.77
CA HIS A 239 -3.46 -0.97 -0.06
C HIS A 239 -3.05 0.16 -1.00
N LEU A 240 -3.98 0.67 -1.79
CA LEU A 240 -3.74 1.78 -2.71
C LEU A 240 -4.53 3.00 -2.27
N ASN A 241 -3.84 4.02 -1.79
CA ASN A 241 -4.45 5.27 -1.36
C ASN A 241 -3.42 6.42 -1.36
N HIS A 242 -3.89 7.66 -1.28
CA HIS A 242 -3.09 8.88 -1.39
C HIS A 242 -2.24 9.22 -0.14
N ILE A 243 -2.41 8.53 0.97
CA ILE A 243 -1.55 8.65 2.17
C ILE A 243 -0.57 7.48 2.32
N GLY A 244 -0.54 6.56 1.36
CA GLY A 244 0.41 5.47 1.29
C GLY A 244 1.85 5.92 1.02
N ASN A 245 2.72 4.95 0.72
CA ASN A 245 4.11 5.21 0.32
C ASN A 245 4.19 5.94 -1.04
N ASP A 246 5.39 6.28 -1.47
CA ASP A 246 5.62 7.05 -2.70
C ASP A 246 5.07 6.36 -3.94
N LEU A 247 5.16 5.04 -4.03
CA LEU A 247 4.53 4.26 -5.09
C LEU A 247 3.01 4.52 -5.16
N CYS A 248 2.31 4.45 -4.03
CA CYS A 248 0.87 4.71 -3.99
C CYS A 248 0.53 6.13 -4.43
N ARG A 249 1.30 7.12 -3.95
CA ARG A 249 1.11 8.53 -4.30
C ARG A 249 1.41 8.79 -5.77
N GLY A 250 2.47 8.21 -6.31
CA GLY A 250 2.85 8.33 -7.72
C GLY A 250 1.82 7.70 -8.67
N LEU A 251 1.19 6.59 -8.28
CA LEU A 251 0.16 5.93 -9.06
C LEU A 251 -1.17 6.68 -9.11
N LEU A 252 -1.38 7.68 -8.25
CA LEU A 252 -2.66 8.37 -8.12
C LEU A 252 -2.59 9.80 -8.67
N LYS A 253 -3.62 10.22 -9.38
CA LYS A 253 -3.85 11.60 -9.79
C LYS A 253 -5.32 11.98 -9.61
N PHE A 254 -5.60 13.27 -9.43
CA PHE A 254 -6.98 13.74 -9.46
C PHE A 254 -7.62 13.51 -10.81
N ALA A 255 -8.88 13.09 -10.83
CA ALA A 255 -9.64 12.92 -12.07
C ALA A 255 -9.91 14.26 -12.75
N ASP A 256 -10.20 15.30 -11.95
CA ASP A 256 -10.55 16.63 -12.47
C ASP A 256 -9.34 17.57 -12.43
N ALA A 257 -8.96 18.07 -13.62
CA ALA A 257 -7.93 19.08 -13.75
C ALA A 257 -8.46 20.47 -13.37
N LYS A 258 -7.62 21.26 -12.74
CA LYS A 258 -7.89 22.68 -12.47
C LYS A 258 -6.74 23.55 -12.99
N PRO A 259 -7.00 24.77 -13.45
CA PRO A 259 -5.94 25.70 -13.84
C PRO A 259 -5.00 25.99 -12.66
N LEU A 260 -3.69 26.07 -12.93
CA LEU A 260 -2.68 26.40 -11.92
C LEU A 260 -2.84 27.80 -11.33
N GLY A 261 -3.46 28.72 -12.07
CA GLY A 261 -3.49 30.13 -11.71
C GLY A 261 -2.10 30.79 -11.79
N SER A 262 -2.00 32.00 -11.33
CA SER A 262 -0.76 32.83 -11.43
C SER A 262 0.38 32.31 -10.54
N ILE A 263 0.08 31.66 -9.44
CA ILE A 263 1.07 31.20 -8.44
C ILE A 263 1.24 29.69 -8.38
N GLY A 264 0.40 28.93 -9.08
CA GLY A 264 0.41 27.46 -9.00
C GLY A 264 1.74 26.85 -9.46
N LEU A 265 2.36 27.37 -10.51
CA LEU A 265 3.66 26.92 -10.98
C LEU A 265 4.76 27.09 -9.92
N ARG A 266 4.71 28.18 -9.15
CA ARG A 266 5.64 28.41 -8.05
C ARG A 266 5.50 27.32 -6.98
N TRP A 267 4.29 27.02 -6.57
CA TRP A 267 4.02 25.96 -5.59
C TRP A 267 4.42 24.57 -6.11
N LEU A 268 4.29 24.35 -7.41
CA LEU A 268 4.75 23.16 -8.08
C LEU A 268 6.26 22.96 -7.93
N ARG A 269 7.03 24.01 -8.20
CA ARG A 269 8.48 24.00 -8.05
C ARG A 269 8.89 23.78 -6.59
N ILE A 270 8.26 24.47 -5.65
CA ILE A 270 8.53 24.30 -4.21
C ILE A 270 8.25 22.86 -3.78
N HIS A 271 7.16 22.27 -4.26
CA HIS A 271 6.84 20.89 -3.95
C HIS A 271 7.86 19.91 -4.54
N LEU A 272 8.29 20.13 -5.77
CA LEU A 272 9.33 19.32 -6.40
C LEU A 272 10.64 19.37 -5.62
N ALA A 273 11.07 20.54 -5.15
CA ALA A 273 12.23 20.68 -4.28
C ALA A 273 12.07 19.87 -2.98
N ASN A 274 10.87 19.88 -2.38
CA ASN A 274 10.59 19.11 -1.17
C ASN A 274 10.71 17.60 -1.40
N VAL A 275 10.19 17.10 -2.51
CA VAL A 275 10.27 15.68 -2.87
C VAL A 275 11.70 15.27 -3.21
N TRP A 276 12.48 16.18 -3.79
CA TRP A 276 13.92 15.98 -4.07
C TRP A 276 14.77 15.88 -2.79
N GLY A 277 14.22 16.27 -1.63
CA GLY A 277 14.92 16.31 -0.35
C GLY A 277 15.48 17.69 0.03
N TYR A 278 15.28 18.71 -0.82
CA TYR A 278 15.67 20.10 -0.54
C TYR A 278 14.55 20.84 0.19
N ASP A 279 14.12 20.33 1.35
CA ASP A 279 12.91 20.73 2.08
C ASP A 279 13.19 21.68 3.27
N LYS A 280 14.45 22.01 3.59
CA LYS A 280 14.83 22.86 4.73
C LYS A 280 15.10 24.32 4.36
N ALA A 281 15.26 24.62 3.07
CA ALA A 281 15.50 25.94 2.55
C ALA A 281 14.22 26.82 2.53
N SER A 282 14.36 28.11 2.30
CA SER A 282 13.23 29.03 2.10
C SER A 282 12.43 28.69 0.84
N PHE A 283 11.20 29.15 0.72
CA PHE A 283 10.39 28.93 -0.47
C PHE A 283 11.02 29.51 -1.76
N GLN A 284 11.74 30.61 -1.66
CA GLN A 284 12.44 31.20 -2.80
C GLN A 284 13.62 30.33 -3.25
N GLU A 285 14.42 29.85 -2.32
CA GLU A 285 15.54 28.97 -2.61
C GLU A 285 15.08 27.64 -3.18
N ARG A 286 13.98 27.05 -2.69
CA ARG A 286 13.39 25.84 -3.25
C ARG A 286 12.90 26.06 -4.69
N GLU A 287 12.25 27.18 -4.95
CA GLU A 287 11.83 27.53 -6.30
C GLU A 287 13.02 27.67 -7.25
N GLN A 288 14.05 28.40 -6.83
CA GLN A 288 15.27 28.62 -7.60
C GLN A 288 16.01 27.30 -7.86
N PHE A 289 16.13 26.44 -6.83
CA PHE A 289 16.75 25.12 -6.97
C PHE A 289 16.13 24.33 -8.12
N VAL A 290 14.81 24.29 -8.23
CA VAL A 290 14.13 23.57 -9.32
C VAL A 290 14.35 24.23 -10.67
N ILE A 291 14.40 25.56 -10.73
CA ILE A 291 14.70 26.31 -11.97
C ILE A 291 16.10 25.93 -12.48
N ASP A 292 17.07 25.88 -11.59
CA ASP A 292 18.47 25.56 -11.90
C ASP A 292 18.64 24.09 -12.35
N HIS A 293 17.78 23.18 -11.90
CA HIS A 293 17.80 21.74 -12.24
C HIS A 293 16.76 21.33 -13.29
N MET A 294 16.14 22.30 -13.99
CA MET A 294 15.02 22.02 -14.91
C MET A 294 15.41 21.05 -16.04
N ASP A 295 16.65 21.03 -16.48
CA ASP A 295 17.10 20.11 -17.53
C ASP A 295 17.19 18.65 -17.04
N GLN A 296 17.52 18.43 -15.77
CA GLN A 296 17.43 17.10 -15.15
C GLN A 296 15.99 16.65 -15.03
N VAL A 297 15.11 17.56 -14.60
CA VAL A 297 13.67 17.34 -14.51
C VAL A 297 13.08 16.91 -15.88
N ARG A 298 13.43 17.60 -16.95
CA ARG A 298 12.99 17.25 -18.31
C ARG A 298 13.52 15.91 -18.77
N ARG A 299 14.81 15.63 -18.53
CA ARG A 299 15.42 14.33 -18.87
C ARG A 299 14.72 13.19 -18.15
N SER A 300 14.48 13.29 -16.85
CA SER A 300 13.79 12.26 -16.08
C SER A 300 12.33 12.04 -16.54
N ALA A 301 11.67 13.07 -17.06
CA ALA A 301 10.33 12.97 -17.60
C ALA A 301 10.28 12.31 -19.00
N THR A 302 11.35 12.46 -19.80
CA THR A 302 11.44 11.90 -21.16
C THR A 302 12.02 10.49 -21.18
N ASP A 303 12.98 10.22 -20.30
CA ASP A 303 13.65 8.92 -20.16
C ASP A 303 13.84 8.59 -18.66
N PRO A 304 12.78 8.12 -17.98
CA PRO A 304 12.80 7.90 -16.54
C PRO A 304 13.74 6.78 -16.08
N LEU A 305 14.14 5.89 -16.98
CA LEU A 305 15.00 4.74 -16.67
C LEU A 305 16.45 4.89 -17.21
N GLY A 306 16.70 5.90 -18.04
CA GLY A 306 18.01 6.14 -18.65
C GLY A 306 18.89 7.18 -17.93
N THR A 307 18.49 7.67 -16.77
CA THR A 307 19.28 8.62 -15.97
C THR A 307 20.08 7.89 -14.89
N ASP A 308 21.32 8.34 -14.62
CA ASP A 308 22.19 7.75 -13.59
C ASP A 308 21.60 7.79 -12.18
N ASP A 309 20.64 8.69 -11.94
CA ASP A 309 19.83 8.79 -10.73
C ASP A 309 18.43 8.18 -10.95
N ALA A 310 18.37 6.90 -11.27
CA ALA A 310 17.11 6.21 -11.58
C ALA A 310 16.05 6.30 -10.47
N ALA A 311 16.46 6.36 -9.21
CA ALA A 311 15.55 6.56 -8.08
C ALA A 311 14.90 7.96 -8.10
N VAL A 312 15.68 8.99 -8.42
CA VAL A 312 15.20 10.38 -8.59
C VAL A 312 14.35 10.47 -9.86
N ALA A 313 14.77 9.81 -10.92
CA ALA A 313 14.03 9.78 -12.18
C ALA A 313 12.66 9.12 -12.04
N ALA A 314 12.53 7.99 -11.35
CA ALA A 314 11.26 7.33 -11.10
C ALA A 314 10.33 8.19 -10.24
N LEU A 315 10.87 8.85 -9.21
CA LEU A 315 10.14 9.77 -8.35
C LEU A 315 9.69 11.03 -9.12
N LEU A 316 10.56 11.59 -9.95
CA LEU A 316 10.30 12.80 -10.74
C LEU A 316 9.35 12.53 -11.91
N ALA A 317 9.48 11.39 -12.59
CA ALA A 317 8.53 10.96 -13.61
C ALA A 317 7.12 10.74 -13.01
N ALA A 318 7.05 10.30 -11.76
CA ALA A 318 5.80 10.19 -11.01
C ALA A 318 5.11 11.53 -10.78
N PHE A 319 5.87 12.63 -10.69
CA PHE A 319 5.34 13.95 -10.31
C PHE A 319 5.26 14.96 -11.45
N LEU A 320 5.92 14.71 -12.59
CA LEU A 320 5.96 15.67 -13.68
C LEU A 320 5.16 15.19 -14.90
N PRO A 321 4.04 15.84 -15.19
CA PRO A 321 3.50 15.78 -16.53
C PRO A 321 4.53 16.41 -17.48
N ARG A 322 4.59 15.93 -18.71
CA ARG A 322 5.44 16.50 -19.76
C ARG A 322 5.28 18.01 -19.77
N PHE A 323 6.30 18.74 -19.37
CA PHE A 323 6.32 20.20 -19.55
C PHE A 323 6.38 20.47 -21.06
N PRO A 324 5.41 21.22 -21.62
CA PRO A 324 5.48 21.57 -23.01
C PRO A 324 6.70 22.46 -23.27
N ALA A 325 7.32 22.26 -24.40
CA ALA A 325 8.47 23.07 -24.83
C ALA A 325 8.11 24.55 -25.11
N SER A 326 6.83 24.90 -25.04
CA SER A 326 6.31 26.25 -25.32
C SER A 326 5.30 26.70 -24.25
N PRO A 327 5.36 27.98 -23.81
CA PRO A 327 4.40 28.58 -22.87
C PRO A 327 2.95 28.62 -23.37
N SER A 328 2.71 28.37 -24.64
CA SER A 328 1.39 28.50 -25.29
C SER A 328 0.53 27.23 -25.20
N ASP A 329 1.06 26.11 -24.71
CA ASP A 329 0.28 24.87 -24.63
C ASP A 329 -0.50 24.77 -23.30
N HIS A 330 -1.68 25.39 -23.31
CA HIS A 330 -2.63 25.44 -22.18
C HIS A 330 -3.06 24.06 -21.67
N ARG A 331 -3.07 23.02 -22.53
CA ARG A 331 -3.48 21.66 -22.12
C ARG A 331 -2.45 20.97 -21.23
N ALA A 332 -1.18 21.19 -21.48
CA ALA A 332 -0.11 20.61 -20.67
C ALA A 332 0.01 21.29 -19.31
N HIS A 333 -0.29 22.61 -19.23
CA HIS A 333 -0.42 23.31 -17.93
C HIS A 333 -1.57 22.76 -17.08
N LEU A 334 -2.67 22.35 -17.71
CA LEU A 334 -3.81 21.71 -17.04
C LEU A 334 -3.47 20.32 -16.49
N GLN A 335 -2.59 19.59 -17.19
CA GLN A 335 -2.18 18.26 -16.79
C GLN A 335 -1.18 18.30 -15.61
N ALA A 336 -0.30 19.29 -15.57
CA ALA A 336 0.60 19.57 -14.43
C ALA A 336 -0.18 19.88 -13.15
N ALA A 337 -1.25 20.68 -13.26
CA ALA A 337 -2.11 21.02 -12.14
C ALA A 337 -2.83 19.82 -11.51
N ARG A 338 -3.08 18.76 -12.28
CA ARG A 338 -3.72 17.54 -11.78
C ARG A 338 -2.94 16.85 -10.66
N HIS A 339 -1.60 16.90 -10.70
CA HIS A 339 -0.75 16.16 -9.76
C HIS A 339 -0.49 16.89 -8.44
N LEU A 340 -0.60 18.21 -8.42
CA LEU A 340 -0.06 19.03 -7.34
C LEU A 340 -1.06 19.55 -6.33
N TYR A 341 -2.30 19.66 -6.72
CA TYR A 341 -3.36 20.12 -5.81
C TYR A 341 -3.56 19.14 -4.64
N VAL A 342 -3.29 17.84 -4.85
CA VAL A 342 -3.36 16.79 -3.81
C VAL A 342 -2.29 17.00 -2.75
N LEU A 343 -1.08 17.32 -3.17
CA LEU A 343 0.09 17.33 -2.29
C LEU A 343 0.24 18.66 -1.55
N ALA A 344 -0.35 19.73 -2.10
CA ALA A 344 -0.38 21.03 -1.44
C ALA A 344 -1.48 21.18 -0.37
N LEU A 345 -2.57 20.41 -0.47
CA LEU A 345 -3.68 20.46 0.48
C LEU A 345 -3.61 19.38 1.58
N ALA A 346 -2.99 18.25 1.31
CA ALA A 346 -2.88 17.17 2.29
C ALA A 346 -2.27 17.61 3.65
N PRO A 347 -1.20 18.41 3.71
CA PRO A 347 -0.68 18.89 4.99
C PRO A 347 -1.53 19.95 5.69
N ARG A 348 -2.38 20.69 4.96
CA ARG A 348 -3.23 21.76 5.54
C ARG A 348 -4.61 21.31 5.99
N LEU A 349 -5.05 20.14 5.53
CA LEU A 349 -6.28 19.48 6.00
C LEU A 349 -6.00 18.50 7.14
N LEU A 350 -4.72 18.30 7.51
CA LEU A 350 -4.27 17.35 8.54
C LEU A 350 -3.70 18.04 9.78
N VAL A 351 -3.80 19.39 9.91
CA VAL A 351 -3.47 20.15 11.14
C VAL A 351 -4.72 20.62 11.82
#